data_0bf85adea05d2ccf650cb48dd0fc121e
#
_entry.id   0bf85adea05d2ccf650cb48dd0fc121e
#
_cell.length_a   1.000
_cell.length_b   1.000
_cell.length_c   1.000
_cell.angle_alpha   90.00
_cell.angle_beta   90.00
_cell.angle_gamma   90.00
#
_symmetry.space_group_name_H-M   'P 1'
#
loop_
_entity.id
_entity.type
_entity.pdbx_description
1 polymer ?
#
loop_
_entity_poly.entity_id
_entity_poly.type
_entity_poly.pdbx_seq_one_letter_code
_entity_poly.pdbx_strand_id
1 'polypeptide(L)'
;MAFHVLLALVALLVVAITWLWDYAIVRLLWRPYTAAKKFREQGIHGPSYRFLTGCNEDIKRMKDETGGLVLDIYDHKYLPRIAPHYLKWRAKYGEPFLYWYGPQARICIFDYELARQILSSKSGHFVKNDAHPTLLALVGKGLGFMEGADWVRHRRIINPAFTIDKLKMMTKTMLDFAESMAKELEDQASQNKNGETKVDIYKYFMSMYILVFQYRYLPTEMNRRKWMLEKKLRSLLTQIIQPRLASGEYGNDLLGVMLDSCIETKQGGKEMDLSLSMEEIIHECKLFFFAGHENTSLLLTWSVYLLSIYPEWQERLRKEMTMVLFETLRLYSPSLFMQRKTLNDMTVGSTKLPKGIAIVIPIPLMHREKKVWGEDADEFNPLRFENGISGAAKVPHGLLAFSMGPRSCIGQNFSMLEAKSTLALMLQKFSFTLSPVYVHAPVDLFTLKPKFGLPVIVRPLPDV
;
A
#
# COMPACT_ATOMS: atom_id res chain seq x y z
N MET A 1 -53.35 -16.26 17.66
CA MET A 1 -52.63 -15.09 17.11
C MET A 1 -51.80 -14.39 18.17
N ALA A 2 -52.37 -13.93 19.30
CA ALA A 2 -51.63 -13.24 20.37
C ALA A 2 -50.45 -14.03 20.96
N PHE A 3 -50.60 -15.33 21.17
CA PHE A 3 -49.52 -16.21 21.68
C PHE A 3 -48.30 -16.29 20.73
N HIS A 4 -48.54 -16.39 19.45
CA HIS A 4 -47.43 -16.42 18.46
C HIS A 4 -46.72 -15.06 18.33
N VAL A 5 -47.47 -13.96 18.47
CA VAL A 5 -46.88 -12.60 18.51
C VAL A 5 -46.03 -12.42 19.77
N LEU A 6 -46.50 -12.89 20.92
CA LEU A 6 -45.72 -12.83 22.17
C LEU A 6 -44.42 -13.66 22.07
N LEU A 7 -44.49 -14.88 21.52
CA LEU A 7 -43.32 -15.72 21.30
C LEU A 7 -42.31 -15.04 20.36
N ALA A 8 -42.75 -14.40 19.27
CA ALA A 8 -41.89 -13.66 18.35
C ALA A 8 -41.22 -12.47 19.04
N LEU A 9 -41.95 -11.72 19.88
CA LEU A 9 -41.39 -10.61 20.65
C LEU A 9 -40.34 -11.06 21.67
N VAL A 10 -40.59 -12.18 22.37
CA VAL A 10 -39.62 -12.77 23.30
C VAL A 10 -38.35 -13.24 22.54
N ALA A 11 -38.50 -13.90 21.38
CA ALA A 11 -37.37 -14.32 20.57
C ALA A 11 -36.55 -13.14 20.09
N LEU A 12 -37.18 -12.05 19.61
CA LEU A 12 -36.51 -10.81 19.24
C LEU A 12 -35.74 -10.18 20.38
N LEU A 13 -36.39 -10.14 21.59
CA LEU A 13 -35.75 -9.60 22.79
C LEU A 13 -34.48 -10.42 23.17
N VAL A 14 -34.57 -11.76 23.14
CA VAL A 14 -33.43 -12.64 23.43
C VAL A 14 -32.33 -12.41 22.43
N VAL A 15 -32.63 -12.32 21.13
CA VAL A 15 -31.63 -12.02 20.09
C VAL A 15 -30.99 -10.64 20.32
N ALA A 16 -31.78 -9.62 20.67
CA ALA A 16 -31.25 -8.29 20.95
C ALA A 16 -30.35 -8.28 22.20
N ILE A 17 -30.73 -8.99 23.27
CA ILE A 17 -29.93 -9.11 24.50
C ILE A 17 -28.62 -9.88 24.21
N THR A 18 -28.66 -10.99 23.48
CA THR A 18 -27.45 -11.75 23.14
C THR A 18 -26.52 -10.96 22.24
N TRP A 19 -27.08 -10.22 21.27
CA TRP A 19 -26.30 -9.34 20.41
C TRP A 19 -25.65 -8.19 21.21
N LEU A 20 -26.41 -7.56 22.10
CA LEU A 20 -25.91 -6.50 22.97
C LEU A 20 -24.82 -7.02 23.91
N TRP A 21 -25.00 -8.22 24.47
CA TRP A 21 -24.00 -8.88 25.31
C TRP A 21 -22.70 -9.15 24.53
N ASP A 22 -22.78 -9.80 23.38
CA ASP A 22 -21.59 -10.10 22.56
C ASP A 22 -20.90 -8.79 22.11
N TYR A 23 -21.67 -7.84 21.61
CA TYR A 23 -21.09 -6.62 21.08
C TYR A 23 -20.57 -5.68 22.18
N ALA A 24 -21.38 -5.33 23.17
CA ALA A 24 -21.00 -4.35 24.18
C ALA A 24 -20.08 -4.93 25.25
N ILE A 25 -20.38 -6.12 25.78
CA ILE A 25 -19.63 -6.68 26.91
C ILE A 25 -18.43 -7.49 26.40
N VAL A 26 -18.62 -8.43 25.47
CA VAL A 26 -17.52 -9.28 25.03
C VAL A 26 -16.53 -8.50 24.15
N ARG A 27 -17.00 -7.81 23.12
CA ARG A 27 -16.09 -7.14 22.17
C ARG A 27 -15.50 -5.85 22.69
N LEU A 28 -16.28 -5.04 23.42
CA LEU A 28 -15.83 -3.71 23.84
C LEU A 28 -15.18 -3.67 25.22
N LEU A 29 -15.41 -4.65 26.10
CA LEU A 29 -14.85 -4.68 27.44
C LEU A 29 -13.98 -5.91 27.69
N TRP A 30 -14.53 -7.11 27.54
CA TRP A 30 -13.85 -8.35 27.90
C TRP A 30 -12.62 -8.65 27.06
N ARG A 31 -12.74 -8.61 25.74
CA ARG A 31 -11.61 -8.87 24.83
C ARG A 31 -10.48 -7.86 25.01
N PRO A 32 -10.72 -6.54 25.05
CA PRO A 32 -9.67 -5.58 25.35
C PRO A 32 -8.99 -5.83 26.70
N TYR A 33 -9.78 -6.07 27.75
CA TYR A 33 -9.23 -6.35 29.08
C TYR A 33 -8.36 -7.61 29.10
N THR A 34 -8.85 -8.71 28.55
CA THR A 34 -8.10 -9.98 28.51
C THR A 34 -6.84 -9.89 27.65
N ALA A 35 -6.90 -9.19 26.51
CA ALA A 35 -5.74 -8.93 25.68
C ALA A 35 -4.68 -8.10 26.42
N ALA A 36 -5.11 -7.00 27.06
CA ALA A 36 -4.20 -6.17 27.85
C ALA A 36 -3.55 -6.95 28.99
N LYS A 37 -4.29 -7.81 29.68
CA LYS A 37 -3.78 -8.69 30.75
C LYS A 37 -2.74 -9.66 30.22
N LYS A 38 -3.07 -10.43 29.15
CA LYS A 38 -2.17 -11.41 28.53
C LYS A 38 -0.85 -10.80 28.04
N PHE A 39 -0.85 -9.58 27.52
CA PHE A 39 0.38 -8.90 27.08
C PHE A 39 1.16 -8.32 28.26
N ARG A 40 0.49 -7.78 29.27
CA ARG A 40 1.14 -7.27 30.48
C ARG A 40 1.89 -8.38 31.23
N GLU A 41 1.33 -9.59 31.28
CA GLU A 41 1.98 -10.78 31.86
C GLU A 41 3.27 -11.18 31.12
N GLN A 42 3.43 -10.73 29.88
CA GLN A 42 4.65 -10.92 29.07
C GLN A 42 5.59 -9.71 29.12
N GLY A 43 5.30 -8.69 29.95
CA GLY A 43 6.08 -7.45 29.99
C GLY A 43 5.82 -6.50 28.82
N ILE A 44 4.81 -6.78 27.97
CA ILE A 44 4.45 -5.92 26.84
C ILE A 44 3.42 -4.89 27.32
N HIS A 45 3.82 -3.63 27.29
CA HIS A 45 3.03 -2.50 27.76
C HIS A 45 2.55 -1.63 26.60
N GLY A 46 1.72 -0.64 26.92
CA GLY A 46 1.23 0.35 25.95
C GLY A 46 0.21 1.30 26.54
N PRO A 47 -0.35 2.23 25.76
CA PRO A 47 -1.41 3.12 26.20
C PRO A 47 -2.65 2.32 26.64
N SER A 48 -3.36 2.83 27.66
CA SER A 48 -4.56 2.20 28.18
C SER A 48 -5.68 2.23 27.15
N TYR A 49 -6.49 1.18 27.15
CA TYR A 49 -7.71 1.14 26.34
C TYR A 49 -8.74 2.18 26.83
N ARG A 50 -9.25 2.98 25.90
CA ARG A 50 -10.44 3.83 26.13
C ARG A 50 -11.64 3.18 25.46
N PHE A 51 -12.76 3.16 26.19
CA PHE A 51 -14.00 2.56 25.72
C PHE A 51 -14.39 3.11 24.33
N LEU A 52 -14.74 2.26 23.40
CA LEU A 52 -15.07 2.52 21.98
C LEU A 52 -13.95 3.12 21.14
N THR A 53 -13.28 4.15 21.59
CA THR A 53 -12.35 4.95 20.78
C THR A 53 -10.92 4.39 20.77
N GLY A 54 -10.57 3.56 21.77
CA GLY A 54 -9.21 3.08 21.93
C GLY A 54 -8.22 4.24 22.03
N CYS A 55 -7.21 4.25 21.17
CA CYS A 55 -6.21 5.32 21.08
C CYS A 55 -6.45 6.30 19.92
N ASN A 56 -7.58 6.20 19.21
CA ASN A 56 -7.81 6.97 17.98
C ASN A 56 -7.74 8.49 18.21
N GLU A 57 -8.26 8.97 19.34
CA GLU A 57 -8.22 10.40 19.69
C GLU A 57 -6.79 10.88 19.97
N ASP A 58 -6.00 10.05 20.67
CA ASP A 58 -4.60 10.37 20.94
C ASP A 58 -3.78 10.35 19.67
N ILE A 59 -4.01 9.37 18.78
CA ILE A 59 -3.35 9.30 17.45
C ILE A 59 -3.69 10.55 16.65
N LYS A 60 -4.97 10.92 16.60
CA LYS A 60 -5.44 12.10 15.87
C LYS A 60 -4.79 13.36 16.43
N ARG A 61 -4.85 13.58 17.74
CA ARG A 61 -4.23 14.75 18.40
C ARG A 61 -2.75 14.85 18.09
N MET A 62 -1.99 13.75 18.25
CA MET A 62 -0.55 13.74 17.97
C MET A 62 -0.24 14.03 16.49
N LYS A 63 -1.08 13.54 15.56
CA LYS A 63 -0.96 13.86 14.13
C LYS A 63 -1.31 15.32 13.83
N ASP A 64 -2.34 15.87 14.48
CA ASP A 64 -2.75 17.26 14.31
C ASP A 64 -1.67 18.22 14.85
N GLU A 65 -1.07 17.91 16.02
CA GLU A 65 0.05 18.67 16.61
C GLU A 65 1.27 18.75 15.66
N THR A 66 1.54 17.70 14.91
CA THR A 66 2.72 17.61 14.02
C THR A 66 2.38 17.87 12.55
N GLY A 67 1.12 17.95 12.19
CA GLY A 67 0.64 18.08 10.80
C GLY A 67 1.02 19.42 10.13
N GLY A 68 1.39 20.44 10.94
CA GLY A 68 1.90 21.73 10.48
C GLY A 68 3.40 21.77 10.20
N LEU A 69 4.17 20.76 10.64
CA LEU A 69 5.62 20.74 10.44
C LEU A 69 5.97 20.77 8.95
N VAL A 70 6.83 21.71 8.57
CA VAL A 70 7.50 21.77 7.28
C VAL A 70 8.95 21.37 7.53
N LEU A 71 9.45 20.48 6.72
CA LEU A 71 10.81 19.96 6.85
C LEU A 71 11.75 20.72 5.91
N ASP A 72 13.03 20.77 6.26
CA ASP A 72 14.05 21.13 5.31
C ASP A 72 14.06 20.12 4.14
N ILE A 73 14.43 20.57 2.95
CA ILE A 73 14.44 19.72 1.74
C ILE A 73 15.45 18.57 1.82
N TYR A 74 16.47 18.67 2.68
CA TYR A 74 17.44 17.61 2.93
C TYR A 74 17.13 16.81 4.19
N ASP A 75 16.08 17.17 4.94
CA ASP A 75 15.68 16.42 6.13
C ASP A 75 14.69 15.31 5.77
N HIS A 76 15.19 14.09 5.70
CA HIS A 76 14.36 12.91 5.42
C HIS A 76 13.65 12.36 6.67
N LYS A 77 13.77 12.99 7.84
CA LYS A 77 13.19 12.54 9.13
C LYS A 77 11.71 12.93 9.26
N TYR A 78 10.88 12.54 8.32
CA TYR A 78 9.47 12.88 8.30
C TYR A 78 8.58 12.05 9.27
N LEU A 79 9.12 11.03 9.93
CA LEU A 79 8.37 10.16 10.85
C LEU A 79 7.64 10.91 11.98
N PRO A 80 8.21 11.94 12.61
CA PRO A 80 7.50 12.73 13.62
C PRO A 80 6.22 13.37 13.08
N ARG A 81 6.17 13.65 11.78
CA ARG A 81 5.02 14.24 11.11
C ARG A 81 3.91 13.23 10.82
N ILE A 82 4.26 12.03 10.31
CA ILE A 82 3.27 11.05 9.82
C ILE A 82 2.90 9.99 10.86
N ALA A 83 3.83 9.65 11.75
CA ALA A 83 3.70 8.54 12.69
C ALA A 83 4.18 8.89 14.11
N PRO A 84 3.82 10.09 14.65
CA PRO A 84 4.31 10.56 15.96
C PRO A 84 3.97 9.61 17.11
N HIS A 85 2.82 8.95 17.03
CA HIS A 85 2.35 8.00 18.02
C HIS A 85 3.27 6.77 18.14
N TYR A 86 3.78 6.22 17.03
CA TYR A 86 4.71 5.10 17.08
C TYR A 86 6.01 5.49 17.78
N LEU A 87 6.56 6.66 17.46
CA LEU A 87 7.80 7.15 18.08
C LEU A 87 7.61 7.42 19.57
N LYS A 88 6.54 8.13 19.96
CA LYS A 88 6.24 8.44 21.37
C LYS A 88 5.98 7.18 22.20
N TRP A 89 5.23 6.22 21.65
CA TRP A 89 4.90 5.00 22.38
C TRP A 89 6.08 4.01 22.44
N ARG A 90 6.85 3.90 21.38
CA ARG A 90 8.10 3.12 21.37
C ARG A 90 9.08 3.63 22.44
N ALA A 91 9.29 4.95 22.51
CA ALA A 91 10.16 5.56 23.52
C ALA A 91 9.66 5.35 24.95
N LYS A 92 8.31 5.36 25.16
CA LYS A 92 7.71 5.24 26.49
C LYS A 92 7.56 3.79 26.97
N TYR A 93 7.20 2.87 26.09
CA TYR A 93 6.79 1.50 26.46
C TYR A 93 7.77 0.43 25.99
N GLY A 94 8.75 0.77 25.16
CA GLY A 94 9.69 -0.19 24.58
C GLY A 94 9.15 -0.91 23.35
N GLU A 95 9.78 -2.03 23.00
CA GLU A 95 9.49 -2.88 21.84
C GLU A 95 9.33 -4.34 22.26
N PRO A 96 8.30 -5.03 21.78
CA PRO A 96 7.09 -4.52 21.11
C PRO A 96 6.17 -3.78 22.08
N PHE A 97 5.20 -3.00 21.59
CA PHE A 97 4.18 -2.38 22.43
C PHE A 97 2.77 -2.65 21.93
N LEU A 98 1.80 -2.64 22.86
CA LEU A 98 0.37 -2.81 22.58
C LEU A 98 -0.31 -1.44 22.48
N TYR A 99 -1.22 -1.26 21.50
CA TYR A 99 -2.10 -0.10 21.40
C TYR A 99 -3.47 -0.48 20.86
N TRP A 100 -4.39 0.48 20.77
CA TRP A 100 -5.78 0.21 20.46
C TRP A 100 -6.26 1.06 19.29
N TYR A 101 -6.87 0.41 18.31
CA TYR A 101 -7.58 1.09 17.23
C TYR A 101 -9.07 0.78 17.35
N GLY A 102 -9.85 1.74 17.91
CA GLY A 102 -11.15 1.40 18.46
C GLY A 102 -11.00 0.28 19.49
N PRO A 103 -11.86 -0.74 19.49
CA PRO A 103 -11.76 -1.89 20.40
C PRO A 103 -10.70 -2.93 19.98
N GLN A 104 -10.09 -2.79 18.82
CA GLN A 104 -9.12 -3.76 18.32
C GLN A 104 -7.75 -3.57 18.97
N ALA A 105 -7.29 -4.61 19.66
CA ALA A 105 -5.90 -4.67 20.15
C ALA A 105 -4.92 -4.82 18.98
N ARG A 106 -3.87 -4.01 18.99
CA ARG A 106 -2.79 -4.01 18.00
C ARG A 106 -1.45 -4.08 18.67
N ILE A 107 -0.63 -5.05 18.32
CA ILE A 107 0.77 -5.13 18.72
C ILE A 107 1.64 -4.55 17.60
N CYS A 108 2.47 -3.57 17.94
CA CYS A 108 3.45 -3.00 17.02
C CYS A 108 4.79 -3.69 17.24
N ILE A 109 5.36 -4.26 16.17
CA ILE A 109 6.63 -4.99 16.22
C ILE A 109 7.66 -4.31 15.32
N PHE A 110 8.93 -4.32 15.78
CA PHE A 110 10.08 -3.72 15.09
C PHE A 110 11.19 -4.72 14.83
N ASP A 111 11.06 -5.93 15.38
CA ASP A 111 12.00 -7.02 15.18
C ASP A 111 11.84 -7.64 13.80
N TYR A 112 12.90 -7.65 12.99
CA TYR A 112 12.90 -8.15 11.62
C TYR A 112 12.72 -9.67 11.55
N GLU A 113 13.26 -10.42 12.51
CA GLU A 113 13.10 -11.87 12.51
C GLU A 113 11.65 -12.25 12.85
N LEU A 114 11.05 -11.57 13.82
CA LEU A 114 9.65 -11.76 14.16
C LEU A 114 8.75 -11.38 12.98
N ALA A 115 9.04 -10.26 12.32
CA ALA A 115 8.33 -9.83 11.10
C ALA A 115 8.45 -10.89 9.99
N ARG A 116 9.65 -11.45 9.78
CA ARG A 116 9.90 -12.51 8.81
C ARG A 116 9.08 -13.76 9.10
N GLN A 117 9.08 -14.23 10.35
CA GLN A 117 8.31 -15.42 10.75
C GLN A 117 6.80 -15.22 10.48
N ILE A 118 6.27 -14.05 10.79
CA ILE A 118 4.85 -13.71 10.57
C ILE A 118 4.52 -13.61 9.08
N LEU A 119 5.32 -12.88 8.32
CA LEU A 119 5.04 -12.60 6.91
C LEU A 119 5.31 -13.78 6.00
N SER A 120 6.28 -14.64 6.34
CA SER A 120 6.64 -15.84 5.57
C SER A 120 5.88 -17.08 6.00
N SER A 121 5.02 -16.98 7.00
CA SER A 121 4.24 -18.13 7.49
C SER A 121 3.30 -18.66 6.41
N LYS A 122 3.38 -19.97 6.17
CA LYS A 122 2.50 -20.72 5.26
C LYS A 122 1.35 -21.43 5.97
N SER A 123 1.31 -21.34 7.31
CA SER A 123 0.39 -22.10 8.16
C SER A 123 -1.08 -21.65 8.06
N GLY A 124 -1.37 -20.52 7.41
CA GLY A 124 -2.71 -19.92 7.38
C GLY A 124 -3.17 -19.29 8.69
N HIS A 125 -2.31 -19.25 9.71
CA HIS A 125 -2.66 -18.68 11.02
C HIS A 125 -2.68 -17.14 11.03
N PHE A 126 -2.01 -16.52 10.05
CA PHE A 126 -1.96 -15.08 9.87
C PHE A 126 -2.74 -14.67 8.64
N VAL A 127 -3.77 -13.89 8.83
CA VAL A 127 -4.59 -13.31 7.75
C VAL A 127 -4.41 -11.80 7.71
N LYS A 128 -4.79 -11.16 6.63
CA LYS A 128 -4.88 -9.70 6.56
C LYS A 128 -5.99 -9.20 7.47
N ASN A 129 -5.86 -7.99 7.98
CA ASN A 129 -6.96 -7.33 8.68
C ASN A 129 -8.12 -7.07 7.73
N ASP A 130 -9.33 -7.07 8.28
CA ASP A 130 -10.54 -6.74 7.53
C ASP A 130 -10.40 -5.31 6.97
N ALA A 131 -10.50 -5.17 5.67
CA ALA A 131 -10.45 -3.87 5.03
C ALA A 131 -11.78 -3.13 5.19
N HIS A 132 -11.72 -1.80 5.33
CA HIS A 132 -12.94 -1.00 5.46
C HIS A 132 -13.82 -1.15 4.21
N PRO A 133 -15.15 -1.34 4.35
CA PRO A 133 -16.06 -1.55 3.22
C PRO A 133 -15.98 -0.47 2.14
N THR A 134 -15.68 0.77 2.54
CA THR A 134 -15.50 1.88 1.59
C THR A 134 -14.27 1.68 0.71
N LEU A 135 -13.17 1.19 1.27
CA LEU A 135 -11.97 0.86 0.51
C LEU A 135 -12.25 -0.27 -0.48
N LEU A 136 -12.88 -1.35 -0.01
CA LEU A 136 -13.22 -2.49 -0.88
C LEU A 136 -14.17 -2.13 -2.03
N ALA A 137 -15.08 -1.19 -1.82
CA ALA A 137 -15.95 -0.71 -2.90
C ALA A 137 -15.16 0.01 -4.00
N LEU A 138 -14.12 0.73 -3.61
CA LEU A 138 -13.31 1.52 -4.53
C LEU A 138 -12.29 0.67 -5.28
N VAL A 139 -11.47 -0.08 -4.54
CA VAL A 139 -10.33 -0.85 -5.07
C VAL A 139 -10.68 -2.31 -5.40
N GLY A 140 -11.93 -2.74 -5.16
CA GLY A 140 -12.34 -4.13 -5.38
C GLY A 140 -11.93 -5.07 -4.24
N LYS A 141 -12.50 -6.28 -4.28
CA LYS A 141 -12.17 -7.39 -3.36
C LYS A 141 -11.19 -8.37 -3.99
N GLY A 142 -10.23 -7.87 -4.78
CA GLY A 142 -9.27 -8.72 -5.49
C GLY A 142 -8.19 -9.32 -4.57
N LEU A 143 -7.17 -9.89 -5.19
CA LEU A 143 -6.04 -10.64 -4.59
C LEU A 143 -5.43 -9.97 -3.34
N GLY A 144 -5.41 -8.64 -3.29
CA GLY A 144 -4.89 -7.86 -2.17
C GLY A 144 -5.67 -8.03 -0.87
N PHE A 145 -6.95 -8.43 -0.91
CA PHE A 145 -7.86 -8.50 0.23
C PHE A 145 -8.45 -9.90 0.47
N MET A 146 -8.15 -10.86 -0.41
CA MET A 146 -8.62 -12.23 -0.28
C MET A 146 -7.76 -13.06 0.67
N GLU A 147 -8.35 -14.11 1.24
CA GLU A 147 -7.70 -15.07 2.13
C GLU A 147 -8.03 -16.52 1.75
N GLY A 148 -7.30 -17.47 2.34
CA GLY A 148 -7.57 -18.90 2.20
C GLY A 148 -7.50 -19.41 0.75
N ALA A 149 -8.44 -20.31 0.40
CA ALA A 149 -8.49 -20.96 -0.90
C ALA A 149 -8.72 -19.99 -2.06
N ASP A 150 -9.55 -18.97 -1.87
CA ASP A 150 -9.80 -17.95 -2.90
C ASP A 150 -8.53 -17.18 -3.26
N TRP A 151 -7.73 -16.82 -2.26
CA TRP A 151 -6.44 -16.19 -2.52
C TRP A 151 -5.49 -17.10 -3.28
N VAL A 152 -5.42 -18.40 -2.94
CA VAL A 152 -4.57 -19.36 -3.63
C VAL A 152 -5.00 -19.51 -5.08
N ARG A 153 -6.30 -19.62 -5.35
CA ARG A 153 -6.90 -19.71 -6.69
C ARG A 153 -6.55 -18.48 -7.52
N HIS A 154 -6.86 -17.27 -7.03
CA HIS A 154 -6.57 -16.03 -7.73
C HIS A 154 -5.06 -15.83 -7.96
N ARG A 155 -4.23 -16.08 -6.93
CA ARG A 155 -2.77 -15.96 -7.05
C ARG A 155 -2.22 -16.89 -8.14
N ARG A 156 -2.71 -18.11 -8.22
CA ARG A 156 -2.29 -19.12 -9.22
C ARG A 156 -2.65 -18.67 -10.63
N ILE A 157 -3.88 -18.17 -10.84
CA ILE A 157 -4.34 -17.70 -12.15
C ILE A 157 -3.56 -16.46 -12.60
N ILE A 158 -3.29 -15.54 -11.71
CA ILE A 158 -2.73 -14.22 -12.03
C ILE A 158 -1.20 -14.24 -12.16
N ASN A 159 -0.49 -15.12 -11.41
CA ASN A 159 0.97 -15.20 -11.43
C ASN A 159 1.60 -15.27 -12.84
N PRO A 160 1.07 -16.03 -13.81
CA PRO A 160 1.64 -16.12 -15.15
C PRO A 160 1.76 -14.79 -15.88
N ALA A 161 0.89 -13.80 -15.58
CA ALA A 161 0.96 -12.46 -16.18
C ALA A 161 2.18 -11.65 -15.69
N PHE A 162 2.77 -12.01 -14.54
CA PHE A 162 3.90 -11.34 -13.92
C PHE A 162 5.24 -12.07 -14.10
N THR A 163 5.31 -13.04 -15.03
CA THR A 163 6.58 -13.68 -15.42
C THR A 163 7.46 -12.68 -16.16
N ILE A 164 8.77 -12.87 -16.08
CA ILE A 164 9.75 -11.95 -16.70
C ILE A 164 9.51 -11.81 -18.20
N ASP A 165 9.16 -12.89 -18.89
CA ASP A 165 8.94 -12.86 -20.33
C ASP A 165 7.70 -12.05 -20.71
N LYS A 166 6.59 -12.19 -19.96
CA LYS A 166 5.40 -11.36 -20.14
C LYS A 166 5.67 -9.90 -19.82
N LEU A 167 6.46 -9.62 -18.78
CA LEU A 167 6.85 -8.24 -18.43
C LEU A 167 7.73 -7.60 -19.50
N LYS A 168 8.65 -8.34 -20.11
CA LYS A 168 9.46 -7.85 -21.24
C LYS A 168 8.57 -7.45 -22.43
N MET A 169 7.51 -8.20 -22.71
CA MET A 169 6.56 -7.83 -23.77
C MET A 169 5.84 -6.51 -23.47
N MET A 170 5.57 -6.22 -22.19
CA MET A 170 4.92 -4.97 -21.76
C MET A 170 5.87 -3.76 -21.76
N THR A 171 7.20 -3.98 -21.85
CA THR A 171 8.20 -2.90 -21.82
C THR A 171 8.00 -1.90 -22.95
N LYS A 172 7.61 -2.37 -24.14
CA LYS A 172 7.32 -1.47 -25.28
C LYS A 172 6.22 -0.48 -24.93
N THR A 173 5.09 -0.97 -24.41
CA THR A 173 3.97 -0.11 -24.00
C THR A 173 4.37 0.87 -22.89
N MET A 174 5.22 0.45 -21.94
CA MET A 174 5.74 1.33 -20.88
C MET A 174 6.61 2.44 -21.48
N LEU A 175 7.46 2.12 -22.47
CA LEU A 175 8.29 3.10 -23.17
C LEU A 175 7.44 4.05 -24.02
N ASP A 176 6.50 3.53 -24.81
CA ASP A 176 5.59 4.35 -25.64
C ASP A 176 4.84 5.38 -24.77
N PHE A 177 4.42 4.97 -23.57
CA PHE A 177 3.77 5.86 -22.61
C PHE A 177 4.75 6.89 -22.05
N ALA A 178 5.96 6.48 -21.66
CA ALA A 178 7.00 7.38 -21.16
C ALA A 178 7.45 8.39 -22.24
N GLU A 179 7.53 7.97 -23.51
CA GLU A 179 7.80 8.86 -24.65
C GLU A 179 6.71 9.89 -24.88
N SER A 180 5.45 9.47 -24.76
CA SER A 180 4.31 10.42 -24.83
C SER A 180 4.37 11.47 -23.73
N MET A 181 4.72 11.06 -22.52
CA MET A 181 4.92 11.98 -21.40
C MET A 181 6.12 12.92 -21.64
N ALA A 182 7.23 12.40 -22.11
CA ALA A 182 8.40 13.21 -22.42
C ALA A 182 8.11 14.25 -23.50
N LYS A 183 7.41 13.86 -24.56
CA LYS A 183 7.00 14.78 -25.63
C LYS A 183 6.11 15.91 -25.10
N GLU A 184 5.15 15.60 -24.24
CA GLU A 184 4.29 16.62 -23.60
C GLU A 184 5.12 17.65 -22.82
N LEU A 185 6.15 17.19 -22.08
CA LEU A 185 7.05 18.08 -21.34
C LEU A 185 7.95 18.91 -22.26
N GLU A 186 8.45 18.34 -23.35
CA GLU A 186 9.20 19.07 -24.40
C GLU A 186 8.33 20.18 -25.02
N ASP A 187 7.10 19.85 -25.39
CA ASP A 187 6.14 20.80 -25.97
C ASP A 187 5.81 21.94 -24.98
N GLN A 188 5.64 21.63 -23.69
CA GLN A 188 5.45 22.64 -22.66
C GLN A 188 6.69 23.51 -22.44
N ALA A 189 7.88 22.95 -22.48
CA ALA A 189 9.14 23.68 -22.31
C ALA A 189 9.41 24.61 -23.50
N SER A 190 9.15 24.17 -24.73
CA SER A 190 9.34 24.94 -25.96
C SER A 190 8.45 26.17 -26.05
N GLN A 191 7.26 26.14 -25.39
CA GLN A 191 6.34 27.27 -25.32
C GLN A 191 6.81 28.36 -24.35
N ASN A 192 7.75 28.07 -23.48
CA ASN A 192 8.27 29.00 -22.52
C ASN A 192 9.55 29.71 -23.00
N LYS A 193 9.64 31.02 -22.78
CA LYS A 193 10.79 31.86 -23.25
C LYS A 193 12.15 31.36 -22.77
N ASN A 194 12.20 30.68 -21.61
CA ASN A 194 13.44 30.19 -20.99
C ASN A 194 13.76 28.74 -21.38
N GLY A 195 12.95 28.11 -22.25
CA GLY A 195 13.15 26.70 -22.64
C GLY A 195 12.99 25.69 -21.49
N GLU A 196 12.34 26.06 -20.39
CA GLU A 196 12.07 25.21 -19.24
C GLU A 196 10.59 25.20 -18.88
N THR A 197 10.11 24.10 -18.27
CA THR A 197 8.75 24.04 -17.78
C THR A 197 8.70 23.72 -16.30
N LYS A 198 7.70 24.29 -15.61
CA LYS A 198 7.43 24.01 -14.19
C LYS A 198 6.22 23.09 -14.10
N VAL A 199 6.44 21.88 -13.60
CA VAL A 199 5.42 20.83 -13.51
C VAL A 199 5.28 20.33 -12.08
N ASP A 200 4.05 20.10 -11.62
CA ASP A 200 3.81 19.32 -10.41
C ASP A 200 3.92 17.83 -10.77
N ILE A 201 5.11 17.26 -10.60
CA ILE A 201 5.43 15.88 -10.96
C ILE A 201 4.50 14.89 -10.25
N TYR A 202 4.10 15.16 -9.01
CA TYR A 202 3.15 14.30 -8.31
C TYR A 202 1.79 14.27 -9.03
N LYS A 203 1.24 15.42 -9.39
CA LYS A 203 -0.02 15.48 -10.15
C LYS A 203 0.13 14.90 -11.54
N TYR A 204 1.28 15.12 -12.17
CA TYR A 204 1.58 14.60 -13.49
C TYR A 204 1.53 13.06 -13.55
N PHE A 205 2.14 12.39 -12.56
CA PHE A 205 2.05 10.94 -12.43
C PHE A 205 0.69 10.46 -11.87
N MET A 206 -0.03 11.30 -11.15
CA MET A 206 -1.25 10.94 -10.43
C MET A 206 -2.55 11.48 -11.05
N SER A 207 -2.57 11.91 -12.30
CA SER A 207 -3.67 12.68 -12.93
C SER A 207 -5.11 12.10 -12.83
N MET A 208 -5.36 11.07 -12.00
CA MET A 208 -6.66 10.39 -11.93
C MET A 208 -7.25 10.03 -10.55
N TYR A 209 -6.74 10.50 -9.39
CA TYR A 209 -7.35 10.07 -8.12
C TYR A 209 -7.64 11.18 -7.11
N ILE A 210 -8.93 11.47 -6.90
CA ILE A 210 -9.46 12.10 -5.67
C ILE A 210 -10.22 11.05 -4.88
N LEU A 211 -9.62 10.54 -3.81
CA LEU A 211 -10.24 9.63 -2.85
C LEU A 211 -10.89 10.43 -1.71
N VAL A 212 -12.18 10.34 -1.59
CA VAL A 212 -12.92 10.91 -0.45
C VAL A 212 -13.49 9.78 0.39
N PHE A 213 -12.99 9.65 1.61
CA PHE A 213 -13.48 8.71 2.62
C PHE A 213 -14.59 9.37 3.45
N GLN A 214 -15.87 8.98 3.29
CA GLN A 214 -16.92 9.14 4.33
C GLN A 214 -18.19 8.33 4.04
N TYR A 215 -18.86 7.89 5.09
CA TYR A 215 -20.20 7.27 5.29
C TYR A 215 -20.95 6.73 4.05
N ARG A 216 -20.80 5.43 3.77
CA ARG A 216 -21.27 4.73 2.55
C ARG A 216 -22.80 4.67 2.39
N TYR A 217 -23.57 4.73 3.48
CA TYR A 217 -25.00 4.39 3.49
C TYR A 217 -25.96 5.56 3.48
N LEU A 218 -25.48 6.78 3.68
CA LEU A 218 -26.32 7.96 3.61
C LEU A 218 -26.32 8.54 2.20
N PRO A 219 -27.46 9.00 1.63
CA PRO A 219 -27.52 9.60 0.29
C PRO A 219 -27.00 11.03 0.29
N THR A 220 -25.80 11.24 0.83
CA THR A 220 -25.06 12.50 0.76
C THR A 220 -24.62 12.75 -0.66
N GLU A 221 -24.40 14.00 -1.04
CA GLU A 221 -23.86 14.39 -2.36
C GLU A 221 -22.59 13.62 -2.70
N MET A 222 -21.73 13.45 -1.72
CA MET A 222 -20.48 12.70 -1.82
C MET A 222 -20.69 11.21 -2.11
N ASN A 223 -21.66 10.58 -1.48
CA ASN A 223 -21.99 9.17 -1.75
C ASN A 223 -22.64 8.98 -3.09
N ARG A 224 -23.50 9.91 -3.54
CA ARG A 224 -24.07 9.94 -4.89
C ARG A 224 -22.99 10.05 -5.95
N ARG A 225 -22.01 10.95 -5.76
CA ARG A 225 -20.86 11.10 -6.65
C ARG A 225 -20.02 9.83 -6.70
N LYS A 226 -19.77 9.20 -5.56
CA LYS A 226 -19.04 7.93 -5.44
C LYS A 226 -19.76 6.80 -6.19
N TRP A 227 -21.07 6.63 -5.98
CA TRP A 227 -21.86 5.61 -6.70
C TRP A 227 -21.87 5.85 -8.21
N MET A 228 -21.92 7.10 -8.63
CA MET A 228 -21.82 7.48 -10.04
C MET A 228 -20.45 7.11 -10.62
N LEU A 229 -19.37 7.41 -9.90
CA LEU A 229 -18.00 7.07 -10.32
C LEU A 229 -17.79 5.55 -10.34
N GLU A 230 -18.28 4.81 -9.36
CA GLU A 230 -18.23 3.35 -9.32
C GLU A 230 -18.99 2.73 -10.52
N LYS A 231 -20.17 3.24 -10.82
CA LYS A 231 -20.95 2.82 -12.00
C LYS A 231 -20.21 3.15 -13.29
N LYS A 232 -19.62 4.35 -13.40
CA LYS A 232 -18.84 4.75 -14.58
C LYS A 232 -17.60 3.88 -14.76
N LEU A 233 -16.84 3.61 -13.69
CA LEU A 233 -15.67 2.74 -13.73
C LEU A 233 -16.05 1.32 -14.16
N ARG A 234 -17.13 0.77 -13.60
CA ARG A 234 -17.64 -0.53 -14.01
C ARG A 234 -18.03 -0.56 -15.48
N SER A 235 -18.73 0.47 -15.97
CA SER A 235 -19.09 0.61 -17.39
C SER A 235 -17.85 0.63 -18.29
N LEU A 236 -16.83 1.42 -17.94
CA LEU A 236 -15.57 1.50 -18.71
C LEU A 236 -14.84 0.13 -18.73
N LEU A 237 -14.74 -0.56 -17.60
CA LEU A 237 -14.16 -1.90 -17.55
C LEU A 237 -14.95 -2.89 -18.41
N THR A 238 -16.27 -2.84 -18.35
CA THR A 238 -17.13 -3.69 -19.19
C THR A 238 -16.92 -3.40 -20.67
N GLN A 239 -16.77 -2.14 -21.09
CA GLN A 239 -16.47 -1.75 -22.47
C GLN A 239 -15.12 -2.28 -22.97
N ILE A 240 -14.12 -2.45 -22.09
CA ILE A 240 -12.82 -3.04 -22.43
C ILE A 240 -12.91 -4.58 -22.50
N ILE A 241 -13.69 -5.19 -21.62
CA ILE A 241 -13.80 -6.63 -21.46
C ILE A 241 -14.68 -7.25 -22.56
N GLN A 242 -15.83 -6.65 -22.84
CA GLN A 242 -16.84 -7.21 -23.77
C GLN A 242 -16.32 -7.48 -25.19
N PRO A 243 -15.58 -6.58 -25.84
CA PRO A 243 -15.05 -6.83 -27.17
C PRO A 243 -14.10 -8.03 -27.21
N ARG A 244 -13.23 -8.21 -26.18
CA ARG A 244 -12.31 -9.34 -26.09
C ARG A 244 -13.04 -10.66 -25.90
N LEU A 245 -14.12 -10.68 -25.13
CA LEU A 245 -14.98 -11.86 -24.97
C LEU A 245 -15.72 -12.19 -26.27
N ALA A 246 -16.18 -11.18 -27.02
CA ALA A 246 -16.91 -11.39 -28.26
C ALA A 246 -16.01 -11.88 -29.41
N SER A 247 -14.76 -11.40 -29.48
CA SER A 247 -13.79 -11.82 -30.51
C SER A 247 -13.16 -13.18 -30.23
N GLY A 248 -13.13 -13.63 -28.96
CA GLY A 248 -12.35 -14.77 -28.52
C GLY A 248 -10.83 -14.51 -28.49
N GLU A 249 -10.39 -13.31 -28.79
CA GLU A 249 -8.99 -12.86 -28.70
C GLU A 249 -8.77 -12.09 -27.41
N TYR A 250 -8.24 -12.76 -26.39
CA TYR A 250 -8.11 -12.17 -25.04
C TYR A 250 -6.89 -11.30 -24.87
N GLY A 251 -5.88 -11.43 -25.73
CA GLY A 251 -4.62 -10.71 -25.66
C GLY A 251 -3.61 -11.34 -24.67
N ASN A 252 -2.37 -10.82 -24.71
CA ASN A 252 -1.26 -11.34 -23.91
C ASN A 252 -1.00 -10.50 -22.63
N ASP A 253 -1.92 -9.64 -22.23
CA ASP A 253 -1.83 -8.82 -21.03
C ASP A 253 -2.49 -9.50 -19.81
N LEU A 254 -2.47 -8.82 -18.67
CA LEU A 254 -3.06 -9.31 -17.42
C LEU A 254 -4.56 -9.63 -17.58
N LEU A 255 -5.31 -8.79 -18.30
CA LEU A 255 -6.73 -9.00 -18.54
C LEU A 255 -6.95 -10.25 -19.40
N GLY A 256 -6.13 -10.46 -20.43
CA GLY A 256 -6.16 -11.65 -21.27
C GLY A 256 -5.98 -12.93 -20.48
N VAL A 257 -4.98 -12.99 -19.61
CA VAL A 257 -4.73 -14.15 -18.72
C VAL A 257 -5.93 -14.44 -17.81
N MET A 258 -6.58 -13.40 -17.28
CA MET A 258 -7.79 -13.58 -16.46
C MET A 258 -9.00 -14.05 -17.27
N LEU A 259 -9.17 -13.55 -18.50
CA LEU A 259 -10.27 -13.96 -19.38
C LEU A 259 -10.09 -15.40 -19.88
N ASP A 260 -8.87 -15.82 -20.24
CA ASP A 260 -8.55 -17.20 -20.59
C ASP A 260 -8.98 -18.18 -19.52
N SER A 261 -8.74 -17.84 -18.23
CA SER A 261 -9.14 -18.70 -17.11
C SER A 261 -10.65 -18.94 -17.01
N CYS A 262 -11.49 -18.09 -17.61
CA CYS A 262 -12.94 -18.27 -17.63
C CYS A 262 -13.40 -19.40 -18.57
N ILE A 263 -12.57 -19.83 -19.52
CA ILE A 263 -12.97 -20.73 -20.61
C ILE A 263 -12.48 -22.16 -20.38
N GLU A 264 -11.28 -22.32 -19.85
CA GLU A 264 -10.71 -23.65 -19.57
C GLU A 264 -11.64 -24.52 -18.71
N THR A 265 -12.46 -23.89 -17.87
CA THR A 265 -13.43 -24.59 -16.99
C THR A 265 -14.61 -25.20 -17.76
N LYS A 266 -14.92 -24.76 -18.98
CA LYS A 266 -16.03 -25.28 -19.78
C LYS A 266 -15.70 -26.59 -20.49
N GLN A 267 -14.41 -26.99 -20.56
CA GLN A 267 -13.97 -28.15 -21.35
C GLN A 267 -13.40 -29.34 -20.56
N GLY A 268 -13.14 -29.21 -19.25
CA GLY A 268 -12.48 -30.30 -18.50
C GLY A 268 -13.05 -30.56 -17.13
N GLY A 269 -13.52 -31.80 -16.91
CA GLY A 269 -14.06 -32.23 -15.64
C GLY A 269 -13.01 -32.42 -14.54
N LYS A 270 -13.42 -32.13 -13.29
CA LYS A 270 -12.87 -32.63 -12.03
C LYS A 270 -11.52 -32.14 -11.51
N GLU A 271 -10.81 -31.17 -12.07
CA GLU A 271 -9.76 -30.48 -11.34
C GLU A 271 -10.28 -29.14 -10.79
N MET A 272 -9.84 -28.83 -9.56
CA MET A 272 -10.15 -27.62 -8.77
C MET A 272 -10.48 -26.42 -9.67
N ASP A 273 -11.68 -25.87 -9.54
CA ASP A 273 -12.20 -24.77 -10.37
C ASP A 273 -11.21 -23.58 -10.39
N LEU A 274 -10.37 -23.52 -11.42
CA LEU A 274 -9.34 -22.50 -11.65
C LEU A 274 -9.88 -21.33 -12.48
N SER A 275 -11.19 -21.09 -12.46
CA SER A 275 -11.80 -19.98 -13.17
C SER A 275 -12.01 -18.74 -12.29
N LEU A 276 -12.10 -17.58 -12.94
CA LEU A 276 -12.57 -16.34 -12.34
C LEU A 276 -13.93 -15.96 -12.92
N SER A 277 -14.86 -15.59 -12.08
CA SER A 277 -16.12 -14.99 -12.51
C SER A 277 -15.87 -13.55 -13.04
N MET A 278 -16.78 -13.04 -13.85
CA MET A 278 -16.71 -11.67 -14.36
C MET A 278 -16.63 -10.62 -13.24
N GLU A 279 -17.32 -10.86 -12.13
CA GLU A 279 -17.26 -9.94 -10.97
C GLU A 279 -15.88 -9.95 -10.31
N GLU A 280 -15.26 -11.13 -10.20
CA GLU A 280 -13.90 -11.27 -9.68
C GLU A 280 -12.89 -10.60 -10.62
N ILE A 281 -13.01 -10.74 -11.93
CA ILE A 281 -12.16 -10.03 -12.91
C ILE A 281 -12.27 -8.50 -12.75
N ILE A 282 -13.50 -7.97 -12.63
CA ILE A 282 -13.72 -6.55 -12.40
C ILE A 282 -13.05 -6.10 -11.08
N HIS A 283 -13.14 -6.91 -10.03
CA HIS A 283 -12.48 -6.62 -8.76
C HIS A 283 -10.96 -6.66 -8.86
N GLU A 284 -10.39 -7.60 -9.60
CA GLU A 284 -8.95 -7.65 -9.86
C GLU A 284 -8.48 -6.45 -10.70
N CYS A 285 -9.19 -6.10 -11.76
CA CYS A 285 -8.88 -4.92 -12.57
C CYS A 285 -8.86 -3.63 -11.72
N LYS A 286 -9.85 -3.43 -10.84
CA LYS A 286 -9.88 -2.29 -9.92
C LYS A 286 -8.67 -2.28 -8.99
N LEU A 287 -8.33 -3.45 -8.42
CA LEU A 287 -7.20 -3.59 -7.50
C LEU A 287 -5.88 -3.32 -8.20
N PHE A 288 -5.63 -3.94 -9.35
CA PHE A 288 -4.36 -3.79 -10.09
C PHE A 288 -4.19 -2.38 -10.62
N PHE A 289 -5.26 -1.75 -11.09
CA PHE A 289 -5.21 -0.36 -11.50
C PHE A 289 -4.81 0.54 -10.33
N PHE A 290 -5.47 0.41 -9.17
CA PHE A 290 -5.13 1.18 -7.99
C PHE A 290 -3.71 0.90 -7.49
N ALA A 291 -3.37 -0.39 -7.27
CA ALA A 291 -2.10 -0.77 -6.68
C ALA A 291 -0.90 -0.46 -7.60
N GLY A 292 -1.04 -0.71 -8.90
CA GLY A 292 0.01 -0.46 -9.88
C GLY A 292 0.25 1.03 -10.07
N HIS A 293 -0.81 1.78 -10.38
CA HIS A 293 -0.70 3.21 -10.66
C HIS A 293 -0.23 4.03 -9.45
N GLU A 294 -0.90 3.90 -8.32
CA GLU A 294 -0.61 4.70 -7.11
C GLU A 294 0.82 4.49 -6.61
N ASN A 295 1.24 3.24 -6.44
CA ASN A 295 2.53 2.95 -5.83
C ASN A 295 3.71 3.25 -6.77
N THR A 296 3.59 2.96 -8.08
CA THR A 296 4.66 3.27 -9.05
C THR A 296 4.78 4.78 -9.27
N SER A 297 3.65 5.49 -9.35
CA SER A 297 3.65 6.96 -9.45
C SER A 297 4.33 7.62 -8.23
N LEU A 298 4.10 7.11 -7.02
CA LEU A 298 4.77 7.61 -5.82
C LEU A 298 6.25 7.26 -5.78
N LEU A 299 6.64 6.06 -6.23
CA LEU A 299 8.04 5.71 -6.38
C LEU A 299 8.75 6.67 -7.34
N LEU A 300 8.18 6.94 -8.50
CA LEU A 300 8.70 7.91 -9.47
C LEU A 300 8.74 9.34 -8.88
N THR A 301 7.67 9.76 -8.22
CA THR A 301 7.57 11.08 -7.59
C THR A 301 8.69 11.31 -6.58
N TRP A 302 8.88 10.36 -5.65
CA TRP A 302 9.93 10.47 -4.63
C TRP A 302 11.34 10.27 -5.22
N SER A 303 11.48 9.49 -6.30
CA SER A 303 12.76 9.39 -7.02
C SER A 303 13.13 10.71 -7.69
N VAL A 304 12.19 11.36 -8.38
CA VAL A 304 12.45 12.69 -8.98
C VAL A 304 12.72 13.74 -7.90
N TYR A 305 12.04 13.70 -6.76
CA TYR A 305 12.35 14.58 -5.62
C TYR A 305 13.80 14.42 -5.16
N LEU A 306 14.23 13.17 -4.88
CA LEU A 306 15.60 12.91 -4.43
C LEU A 306 16.63 13.30 -5.47
N LEU A 307 16.39 13.00 -6.73
CA LEU A 307 17.28 13.40 -7.82
C LEU A 307 17.33 14.91 -8.04
N SER A 308 16.26 15.64 -7.74
CA SER A 308 16.23 17.10 -7.85
C SER A 308 17.05 17.81 -6.77
N ILE A 309 17.28 17.18 -5.62
CA ILE A 309 18.10 17.70 -4.51
C ILE A 309 19.50 17.10 -4.45
N TYR A 310 19.73 15.96 -5.15
CA TYR A 310 21.04 15.31 -5.29
C TYR A 310 21.40 15.19 -6.78
N PRO A 311 21.76 16.30 -7.46
CA PRO A 311 21.96 16.34 -8.90
C PRO A 311 23.10 15.44 -9.40
N GLU A 312 24.10 15.16 -8.56
CA GLU A 312 25.20 14.25 -8.87
C GLU A 312 24.68 12.83 -9.19
N TRP A 313 23.54 12.44 -8.65
CA TRP A 313 22.90 11.17 -8.95
C TRP A 313 22.17 11.17 -10.29
N GLN A 314 21.77 12.33 -10.83
CA GLN A 314 21.19 12.38 -12.18
C GLN A 314 22.25 11.98 -13.24
N GLU A 315 23.51 12.38 -13.06
CA GLU A 315 24.60 12.02 -13.96
C GLU A 315 25.03 10.55 -13.82
N ARG A 316 25.10 10.05 -12.60
CA ARG A 316 25.50 8.66 -12.30
C ARG A 316 24.46 7.63 -12.70
N LEU A 317 23.19 7.98 -12.74
CA LEU A 317 22.04 7.07 -12.90
C LEU A 317 22.02 6.27 -14.20
N ARG A 318 22.70 6.70 -15.25
CA ARG A 318 22.80 5.93 -16.51
C ARG A 318 23.31 4.51 -16.29
N LYS A 319 24.00 4.23 -15.16
CA LYS A 319 24.53 2.90 -14.79
C LYS A 319 23.89 2.29 -13.53
N GLU A 320 23.32 3.08 -12.64
CA GLU A 320 23.03 2.69 -11.25
C GLU A 320 21.57 2.93 -10.80
N MET A 321 20.63 3.04 -11.75
CA MET A 321 19.23 3.38 -11.51
C MET A 321 18.52 2.48 -10.47
N THR A 322 18.88 1.19 -10.45
CA THR A 322 18.27 0.22 -9.54
C THR A 322 18.53 0.56 -8.07
N MET A 323 19.74 1.04 -7.77
CA MET A 323 20.13 1.42 -6.41
C MET A 323 19.36 2.63 -5.92
N VAL A 324 19.16 3.65 -6.78
CA VAL A 324 18.37 4.85 -6.47
C VAL A 324 16.92 4.48 -6.19
N LEU A 325 16.31 3.62 -7.01
CA LEU A 325 14.92 3.18 -6.80
C LEU A 325 14.77 2.40 -5.48
N PHE A 326 15.71 1.53 -5.14
CA PHE A 326 15.66 0.80 -3.86
C PHE A 326 15.88 1.73 -2.67
N GLU A 327 16.78 2.70 -2.76
CA GLU A 327 16.99 3.67 -1.69
C GLU A 327 15.78 4.62 -1.55
N THR A 328 15.16 5.00 -2.67
CA THR A 328 13.88 5.71 -2.64
C THR A 328 12.80 4.89 -1.93
N LEU A 329 12.66 3.61 -2.23
CA LEU A 329 11.71 2.71 -1.56
C LEU A 329 12.03 2.54 -0.06
N ARG A 330 13.30 2.59 0.33
CA ARG A 330 13.70 2.53 1.72
C ARG A 330 13.29 3.80 2.47
N LEU A 331 13.65 4.96 1.93
CA LEU A 331 13.37 6.25 2.58
C LEU A 331 11.91 6.68 2.44
N TYR A 332 11.32 6.50 1.26
CA TYR A 332 9.97 6.98 0.92
C TYR A 332 9.07 5.86 0.41
N SER A 333 9.01 4.75 1.17
CA SER A 333 8.10 3.64 0.84
C SER A 333 6.66 4.13 0.69
N PRO A 334 5.98 3.87 -0.43
CA PRO A 334 4.56 4.18 -0.58
C PRO A 334 3.71 3.50 0.49
N SER A 335 4.00 2.25 0.84
CA SER A 335 3.32 1.52 1.91
C SER A 335 3.94 1.83 3.27
N LEU A 336 3.11 2.28 4.21
CA LEU A 336 3.57 2.73 5.53
C LEU A 336 3.61 1.63 6.59
N PHE A 337 2.82 0.59 6.41
CA PHE A 337 2.77 -0.53 7.34
C PHE A 337 2.25 -1.80 6.69
N MET A 338 2.65 -2.94 7.21
CA MET A 338 2.01 -4.22 6.96
C MET A 338 1.20 -4.65 8.18
N GLN A 339 0.07 -5.27 7.93
CA GLN A 339 -0.80 -5.78 9.00
C GLN A 339 -1.13 -7.25 8.79
N ARG A 340 -1.21 -7.96 9.91
CA ARG A 340 -1.73 -9.34 9.99
C ARG A 340 -2.62 -9.45 11.21
N LYS A 341 -3.53 -10.43 11.19
CA LYS A 341 -4.40 -10.77 12.33
C LYS A 341 -4.24 -12.26 12.61
N THR A 342 -4.12 -12.61 13.88
CA THR A 342 -4.02 -14.01 14.31
C THR A 342 -5.40 -14.68 14.28
N LEU A 343 -5.49 -15.87 13.70
CA LEU A 343 -6.73 -16.68 13.70
C LEU A 343 -6.86 -17.55 14.95
N ASN A 344 -5.76 -17.89 15.59
CA ASN A 344 -5.70 -18.73 16.78
C ASN A 344 -4.72 -18.14 17.79
N ASP A 345 -4.78 -18.59 19.04
CA ASP A 345 -3.72 -18.32 20.01
C ASP A 345 -2.44 -19.02 19.53
N MET A 346 -1.32 -18.33 19.55
CA MET A 346 -0.06 -18.84 19.02
C MET A 346 1.15 -18.15 19.64
N THR A 347 2.30 -18.76 19.47
CA THR A 347 3.59 -18.18 19.92
C THR A 347 4.47 -17.95 18.70
N VAL A 348 5.06 -16.75 18.61
CA VAL A 348 6.03 -16.41 17.56
C VAL A 348 7.27 -15.83 18.25
N GLY A 349 8.42 -16.49 18.08
CA GLY A 349 9.58 -16.22 18.93
C GLY A 349 9.22 -16.43 20.41
N SER A 350 9.46 -15.45 21.25
CA SER A 350 9.09 -15.44 22.67
C SER A 350 7.70 -14.85 22.95
N THR A 351 7.03 -14.30 21.93
CA THR A 351 5.78 -13.55 22.10
C THR A 351 4.55 -14.45 21.92
N LYS A 352 3.72 -14.54 22.95
CA LYS A 352 2.42 -15.22 22.88
C LYS A 352 1.36 -14.25 22.33
N LEU A 353 0.82 -14.58 21.17
CA LEU A 353 -0.16 -13.77 20.44
C LEU A 353 -1.55 -14.40 20.59
N PRO A 354 -2.46 -13.79 21.32
CA PRO A 354 -3.85 -14.26 21.40
C PRO A 354 -4.57 -14.19 20.06
N LYS A 355 -5.62 -15.01 19.89
CA LYS A 355 -6.52 -14.95 18.75
C LYS A 355 -7.12 -13.56 18.55
N GLY A 356 -7.19 -13.09 17.30
CA GLY A 356 -7.82 -11.84 16.91
C GLY A 356 -6.96 -10.60 17.12
N ILE A 357 -5.71 -10.75 17.54
CA ILE A 357 -4.77 -9.63 17.69
C ILE A 357 -4.32 -9.18 16.30
N ALA A 358 -4.36 -7.87 16.07
CA ALA A 358 -3.74 -7.28 14.91
C ALA A 358 -2.26 -7.00 15.17
N ILE A 359 -1.42 -7.42 14.25
CA ILE A 359 0.03 -7.19 14.27
C ILE A 359 0.32 -6.10 13.27
N VAL A 360 1.06 -5.08 13.67
CA VAL A 360 1.48 -3.96 12.83
C VAL A 360 2.98 -3.93 12.71
N ILE A 361 3.47 -3.89 11.47
CA ILE A 361 4.89 -3.80 11.11
C ILE A 361 5.06 -2.44 10.43
N PRO A 362 5.62 -1.43 11.10
CA PRO A 362 5.73 -0.06 10.59
C PRO A 362 6.96 0.08 9.67
N ILE A 363 6.76 -0.04 8.36
CA ILE A 363 7.83 -0.09 7.34
C ILE A 363 8.81 1.09 7.45
N PRO A 364 8.37 2.38 7.46
CA PRO A 364 9.32 3.50 7.47
C PRO A 364 10.14 3.60 8.74
N LEU A 365 9.64 3.12 9.89
CA LEU A 365 10.42 3.07 11.12
C LEU A 365 11.47 1.96 11.03
N MET A 366 11.10 0.79 10.54
CA MET A 366 12.03 -0.33 10.36
C MET A 366 13.12 0.03 9.33
N HIS A 367 12.78 0.68 8.24
CA HIS A 367 13.74 1.14 7.23
C HIS A 367 14.73 2.23 7.72
N ARG A 368 14.53 2.77 8.92
CA ARG A 368 15.42 3.77 9.56
C ARG A 368 16.07 3.25 10.83
N GLU A 369 15.95 1.95 11.11
CA GLU A 369 16.57 1.35 12.29
C GLU A 369 18.10 1.32 12.11
N LYS A 370 18.83 2.16 12.84
CA LYS A 370 20.29 2.29 12.74
C LYS A 370 21.05 1.00 12.98
N LYS A 371 20.53 0.13 13.88
CA LYS A 371 21.12 -1.19 14.13
C LYS A 371 21.16 -2.05 12.87
N VAL A 372 20.22 -1.82 11.94
CA VAL A 372 20.05 -2.59 10.72
C VAL A 372 20.66 -1.89 9.51
N TRP A 373 20.42 -0.58 9.37
CA TRP A 373 20.77 0.19 8.18
C TRP A 373 22.05 1.05 8.32
N GLY A 374 22.66 1.11 9.51
CA GLY A 374 23.83 1.93 9.78
C GLY A 374 23.49 3.30 10.37
N GLU A 375 24.51 4.06 10.76
CA GLU A 375 24.32 5.38 11.36
C GLU A 375 23.72 6.40 10.38
N ASP A 376 23.97 6.22 9.08
CA ASP A 376 23.45 6.98 7.96
C ASP A 376 22.03 6.53 7.50
N ALA A 377 21.29 5.84 8.38
CA ALA A 377 19.96 5.30 8.04
C ALA A 377 18.92 6.36 7.63
N ASP A 378 19.10 7.62 8.03
CA ASP A 378 18.25 8.75 7.65
C ASP A 378 18.74 9.49 6.39
N GLU A 379 19.90 9.12 5.84
CA GLU A 379 20.51 9.77 4.69
C GLU A 379 20.18 9.03 3.39
N PHE A 380 20.20 9.80 2.27
CA PHE A 380 20.05 9.25 0.94
C PHE A 380 21.39 8.73 0.43
N ASN A 381 21.58 7.42 0.46
CA ASN A 381 22.80 6.74 0.05
C ASN A 381 22.49 5.54 -0.83
N PRO A 382 22.31 5.70 -2.15
CA PRO A 382 22.06 4.60 -3.09
C PRO A 382 23.14 3.52 -3.12
N LEU A 383 24.40 3.85 -2.82
CA LEU A 383 25.51 2.88 -2.78
C LEU A 383 25.30 1.77 -1.76
N ARG A 384 24.41 1.98 -0.80
CA ARG A 384 23.95 0.93 0.11
C ARG A 384 23.47 -0.33 -0.62
N PHE A 385 22.91 -0.17 -1.82
CA PHE A 385 22.41 -1.24 -2.65
C PHE A 385 23.38 -1.72 -3.74
N GLU A 386 24.66 -1.36 -3.69
CA GLU A 386 25.67 -1.77 -4.66
C GLU A 386 25.78 -3.30 -4.77
N ASN A 387 25.67 -4.00 -3.63
CA ASN A 387 25.69 -5.47 -3.57
C ASN A 387 24.23 -6.06 -3.53
N GLY A 388 23.27 -5.35 -4.08
CA GLY A 388 21.85 -5.75 -4.12
C GLY A 388 21.11 -5.61 -2.81
N ILE A 389 19.84 -6.03 -2.79
CA ILE A 389 18.95 -5.90 -1.59
C ILE A 389 19.51 -6.68 -0.39
N SER A 390 20.07 -7.87 -0.62
CA SER A 390 20.55 -8.74 0.46
C SER A 390 21.81 -8.20 1.15
N GLY A 391 22.61 -7.39 0.45
CA GLY A 391 23.83 -6.78 0.99
C GLY A 391 23.60 -5.40 1.61
N ALA A 392 22.42 -4.79 1.41
CA ALA A 392 22.14 -3.42 1.78
C ALA A 392 21.90 -3.19 3.26
N ALA A 393 21.51 -4.22 4.00
CA ALA A 393 21.19 -4.17 5.42
C ALA A 393 21.90 -5.28 6.20
N LYS A 394 22.13 -5.09 7.48
CA LYS A 394 22.75 -6.09 8.38
C LYS A 394 21.87 -7.33 8.63
N VAL A 395 20.63 -7.29 8.18
CA VAL A 395 19.69 -8.42 8.28
C VAL A 395 19.21 -8.82 6.88
N PRO A 396 19.05 -10.10 6.59
CA PRO A 396 18.44 -10.56 5.35
C PRO A 396 17.02 -9.97 5.20
N HIS A 397 16.66 -9.59 4.00
CA HIS A 397 15.32 -9.02 3.73
C HIS A 397 15.00 -7.74 4.51
N GLY A 398 15.99 -6.87 4.78
CA GLY A 398 15.78 -5.60 5.46
C GLY A 398 14.84 -4.64 4.71
N LEU A 399 14.81 -4.68 3.38
CA LEU A 399 13.90 -3.88 2.57
C LEU A 399 12.50 -4.52 2.51
N LEU A 400 11.55 -3.92 3.20
CA LEU A 400 10.18 -4.41 3.36
C LEU A 400 9.17 -3.79 2.39
N ALA A 401 9.59 -2.92 1.49
CA ALA A 401 8.70 -2.15 0.61
C ALA A 401 7.74 -3.03 -0.23
N PHE A 402 8.19 -4.23 -0.62
CA PHE A 402 7.39 -5.20 -1.36
C PHE A 402 6.86 -6.37 -0.50
N SER A 403 6.97 -6.25 0.83
CA SER A 403 6.69 -7.34 1.77
C SER A 403 7.57 -8.58 1.51
N MET A 404 7.24 -9.70 2.13
CA MET A 404 7.96 -10.98 1.94
C MET A 404 7.02 -12.17 2.09
N GLY A 405 7.54 -13.36 1.75
CA GLY A 405 6.83 -14.62 1.88
C GLY A 405 5.72 -14.81 0.83
N PRO A 406 4.74 -15.70 1.08
CA PRO A 406 3.71 -16.03 0.10
C PRO A 406 2.88 -14.83 -0.36
N ARG A 407 2.74 -13.82 0.49
CA ARG A 407 1.98 -12.60 0.25
C ARG A 407 2.84 -11.43 -0.22
N SER A 408 4.08 -11.68 -0.66
CA SER A 408 4.93 -10.64 -1.29
C SER A 408 4.25 -10.02 -2.50
N CYS A 409 4.61 -8.79 -2.83
CA CYS A 409 4.03 -8.04 -3.94
C CYS A 409 4.19 -8.82 -5.25
N ILE A 410 3.08 -9.10 -5.92
CA ILE A 410 3.09 -9.77 -7.24
C ILE A 410 3.64 -8.85 -8.32
N GLY A 411 3.40 -7.55 -8.18
CA GLY A 411 3.82 -6.52 -9.14
C GLY A 411 5.22 -5.97 -8.91
N GLN A 412 6.06 -6.55 -8.03
CA GLN A 412 7.38 -6.01 -7.73
C GLN A 412 8.22 -5.81 -8.99
N ASN A 413 8.37 -6.85 -9.81
CA ASN A 413 9.17 -6.77 -11.03
C ASN A 413 8.55 -5.82 -12.07
N PHE A 414 7.22 -5.80 -12.18
CA PHE A 414 6.50 -4.88 -13.04
C PHE A 414 6.78 -3.42 -12.64
N SER A 415 6.55 -3.07 -11.37
CA SER A 415 6.74 -1.71 -10.85
C SER A 415 8.20 -1.24 -11.00
N MET A 416 9.17 -2.13 -10.72
CA MET A 416 10.59 -1.81 -10.89
C MET A 416 10.97 -1.63 -12.35
N LEU A 417 10.41 -2.42 -13.27
CA LEU A 417 10.65 -2.30 -14.69
C LEU A 417 10.06 -1.00 -15.24
N GLU A 418 8.80 -0.70 -14.90
CA GLU A 418 8.11 0.52 -15.29
C GLU A 418 8.82 1.77 -14.75
N ALA A 419 9.20 1.78 -13.48
CA ALA A 419 9.91 2.89 -12.87
C ALA A 419 11.29 3.11 -13.51
N LYS A 420 12.03 2.03 -13.80
CA LYS A 420 13.33 2.10 -14.50
C LYS A 420 13.19 2.66 -15.92
N SER A 421 12.24 2.14 -16.70
CA SER A 421 12.04 2.55 -18.08
C SER A 421 11.64 4.02 -18.17
N THR A 422 10.69 4.45 -17.34
CA THR A 422 10.21 5.82 -17.28
C THR A 422 11.33 6.78 -16.84
N LEU A 423 12.02 6.45 -15.74
CA LEU A 423 13.06 7.32 -15.19
C LEU A 423 14.27 7.39 -16.11
N ALA A 424 14.64 6.29 -16.80
CA ALA A 424 15.71 6.27 -17.77
C ALA A 424 15.43 7.24 -18.93
N LEU A 425 14.25 7.14 -19.51
CA LEU A 425 13.85 8.01 -20.62
C LEU A 425 13.82 9.49 -20.18
N MET A 426 13.24 9.74 -19.02
CA MET A 426 13.14 11.11 -18.49
C MET A 426 14.52 11.74 -18.25
N LEU A 427 15.48 10.97 -17.72
CA LEU A 427 16.83 11.46 -17.45
C LEU A 427 17.74 11.54 -18.71
N GLN A 428 17.39 10.83 -19.77
CA GLN A 428 18.05 11.00 -21.07
C GLN A 428 17.65 12.33 -21.73
N LYS A 429 16.43 12.78 -21.52
CA LYS A 429 15.86 13.96 -22.17
C LYS A 429 15.86 15.21 -21.31
N PHE A 430 15.85 15.07 -19.97
CA PHE A 430 15.65 16.19 -19.06
C PHE A 430 16.61 16.18 -17.88
N SER A 431 16.86 17.37 -17.36
CA SER A 431 17.34 17.59 -16.01
C SER A 431 16.21 18.13 -15.12
N PHE A 432 16.26 17.75 -13.83
CA PHE A 432 15.27 18.11 -12.83
C PHE A 432 15.88 18.98 -11.76
N THR A 433 15.20 20.08 -11.42
CA THR A 433 15.58 20.92 -10.28
C THR A 433 14.32 21.18 -9.45
N LEU A 434 14.44 21.09 -8.14
CA LEU A 434 13.32 21.37 -7.26
C LEU A 434 12.90 22.85 -7.37
N SER A 435 11.61 23.10 -7.55
CA SER A 435 11.11 24.48 -7.63
C SER A 435 11.25 25.19 -6.27
N PRO A 436 11.65 26.47 -6.23
CA PRO A 436 11.74 27.24 -4.97
C PRO A 436 10.42 27.34 -4.18
N VAL A 437 9.28 27.07 -4.81
CA VAL A 437 7.98 27.07 -4.13
C VAL A 437 7.62 25.71 -3.51
N TYR A 438 8.47 24.71 -3.62
CA TYR A 438 8.22 23.41 -3.02
C TYR A 438 8.24 23.49 -1.49
N VAL A 439 7.27 22.83 -0.87
CA VAL A 439 7.17 22.72 0.58
C VAL A 439 7.29 21.24 0.96
N HIS A 440 8.38 20.88 1.66
CA HIS A 440 8.62 19.49 2.05
C HIS A 440 7.74 19.09 3.22
N ALA A 441 6.65 18.42 2.91
CA ALA A 441 5.63 18.01 3.86
C ALA A 441 5.02 16.65 3.50
N PRO A 442 5.76 15.54 3.66
CA PRO A 442 5.20 14.20 3.46
C PRO A 442 3.99 13.94 4.36
N VAL A 443 2.95 13.28 3.85
CA VAL A 443 1.71 13.01 4.56
C VAL A 443 1.25 11.57 4.36
N ASP A 444 0.67 10.98 5.43
CA ASP A 444 0.02 9.68 5.40
C ASP A 444 -1.45 9.85 4.97
N LEU A 445 -1.71 9.56 3.70
CA LEU A 445 -3.05 9.48 3.12
C LEU A 445 -3.23 8.12 2.44
N PHE A 446 -3.19 7.04 3.25
CA PHE A 446 -3.17 5.64 2.85
C PHE A 446 -1.81 5.20 2.27
N THR A 447 -1.16 6.06 1.53
CA THR A 447 0.20 5.97 1.01
C THR A 447 0.97 7.24 1.40
N LEU A 448 2.30 7.22 1.28
CA LEU A 448 3.16 8.36 1.58
C LEU A 448 3.18 9.34 0.41
N LYS A 449 2.54 10.50 0.59
CA LYS A 449 2.36 11.53 -0.46
C LYS A 449 3.01 12.86 -0.10
N PRO A 450 3.45 13.66 -1.09
CA PRO A 450 3.76 15.08 -0.86
C PRO A 450 2.45 15.85 -0.67
N LYS A 451 2.26 16.48 0.48
CA LYS A 451 0.99 17.18 0.86
C LYS A 451 0.59 18.28 -0.13
N PHE A 452 1.57 19.00 -0.64
CA PHE A 452 1.38 20.17 -1.51
C PHE A 452 1.81 19.90 -2.97
N GLY A 453 1.93 18.62 -3.36
CA GLY A 453 2.48 18.24 -4.66
C GLY A 453 4.01 18.31 -4.69
N LEU A 454 4.57 18.07 -5.87
CA LEU A 454 6.01 18.16 -6.12
C LEU A 454 6.27 19.04 -7.35
N PRO A 455 6.27 20.39 -7.19
CA PRO A 455 6.63 21.28 -8.27
C PRO A 455 8.14 21.19 -8.56
N VAL A 456 8.46 20.83 -9.81
CA VAL A 456 9.82 20.65 -10.33
C VAL A 456 9.99 21.51 -11.57
N ILE A 457 11.17 22.07 -11.76
CA ILE A 457 11.59 22.71 -12.99
C ILE A 457 12.26 21.64 -13.85
N VAL A 458 11.72 21.41 -15.02
CA VAL A 458 12.17 20.43 -16.02
C VAL A 458 12.85 21.19 -17.16
N ARG A 459 14.10 20.86 -17.46
CA ARG A 459 14.86 21.45 -18.56
C ARG A 459 15.24 20.37 -19.55
N PRO A 460 14.87 20.50 -20.83
CA PRO A 460 15.38 19.63 -21.87
C PRO A 460 16.90 19.65 -21.92
N LEU A 461 17.51 18.51 -22.08
CA LEU A 461 18.93 18.38 -22.35
C LEU A 461 19.18 18.58 -23.84
N PRO A 462 20.33 19.13 -24.26
CA PRO A 462 20.67 19.18 -25.67
C PRO A 462 20.71 17.74 -26.25
N ASP A 463 20.24 17.59 -27.48
CA ASP A 463 20.34 16.33 -28.19
C ASP A 463 21.80 15.87 -28.22
N VAL A 464 22.06 14.64 -27.74
CA VAL A 464 23.40 14.02 -27.71
C VAL A 464 23.68 13.31 -29.03
#